data_82cb75eb201f345de423581731049da9
#
_entry.id   82cb75eb201f345de423581731049da9
#
_cell.length_a   1.000
_cell.length_b   1.000
_cell.length_c   1.000
_cell.angle_alpha   90.00
_cell.angle_beta   90.00
_cell.angle_gamma   90.00
#
_symmetry.space_group_name_H-M   'P 1'
#
loop_
_entity.id
_entity.type
_entity.pdbx_description
1 polymer ?
#
loop_
_entity_poly.entity_id
_entity_poly.type
_entity_poly.pdbx_seq_one_letter_code
_entity_poly.pdbx_strand_id
1 'polypeptide(L)'
;MMMSDLIPWGRNRTAPAPRGNDEETSPYLALQREMNRMFDSFFRGSSAASPALAPFGWTATWPHVEVSETEQEVKVVAELPGLEEKDLEVTLHDGVLTLSGEKKAESSGAVYSERWHGQFQRSLQLGPDVDPDKVAASFRNGVLTVTVAKRPEAQRQVKRVPISG
;
A
#
# COMPACT_ATOMS: atom_id res chain seq x y z
N MET A 1 27.56 -34.73 -71.82
CA MET A 1 28.37 -35.32 -70.78
C MET A 1 28.12 -34.55 -69.43
N MET A 2 27.55 -35.26 -68.49
CA MET A 2 27.48 -35.02 -67.07
C MET A 2 26.54 -33.89 -66.59
N MET A 3 25.38 -34.30 -66.09
CA MET A 3 25.07 -34.69 -64.75
C MET A 3 25.25 -33.46 -63.80
N SER A 4 24.17 -32.91 -63.41
CA SER A 4 23.62 -33.23 -62.13
C SER A 4 22.20 -32.68 -62.01
N ASP A 5 21.27 -33.55 -62.23
CA ASP A 5 19.99 -33.50 -61.53
C ASP A 5 20.24 -33.50 -60.04
N LEU A 6 19.30 -33.00 -59.38
CA LEU A 6 18.95 -33.17 -58.01
C LEU A 6 18.91 -31.81 -57.27
N ILE A 7 17.73 -31.17 -57.27
CA ILE A 7 16.85 -31.21 -56.14
C ILE A 7 15.51 -30.54 -56.55
N PRO A 8 14.38 -31.23 -56.54
CA PRO A 8 13.08 -30.62 -56.76
C PRO A 8 12.53 -30.11 -55.43
N TRP A 9 12.94 -28.95 -55.05
CA TRP A 9 12.28 -28.21 -53.98
C TRP A 9 11.40 -27.13 -54.57
N GLY A 10 10.34 -27.55 -55.19
CA GLY A 10 9.36 -26.67 -55.77
C GLY A 10 7.98 -27.32 -55.78
N ARG A 11 7.46 -27.70 -54.65
CA ARG A 11 6.03 -27.95 -54.52
C ARG A 11 5.43 -26.88 -53.66
N ASN A 12 4.79 -25.92 -54.32
CA ASN A 12 3.71 -25.13 -53.78
C ASN A 12 2.78 -26.05 -53.00
N ARG A 13 2.93 -26.02 -51.69
CA ARG A 13 1.83 -26.32 -50.80
C ARG A 13 1.25 -24.96 -50.40
N THR A 14 0.19 -24.63 -51.12
CA THR A 14 -0.79 -23.66 -50.62
C THR A 14 -1.15 -24.08 -49.21
N ALA A 15 -0.61 -23.37 -48.23
CA ALA A 15 -1.07 -23.45 -46.88
C ALA A 15 -2.55 -23.02 -46.91
N PRO A 16 -3.46 -23.81 -46.36
CA PRO A 16 -4.83 -23.34 -46.18
C PRO A 16 -4.79 -22.08 -45.28
N ALA A 17 -5.48 -21.06 -45.73
CA ALA A 17 -5.71 -19.86 -44.94
C ALA A 17 -6.30 -20.30 -43.59
N PRO A 18 -5.82 -19.77 -42.47
CA PRO A 18 -6.48 -19.99 -41.19
C PRO A 18 -7.85 -19.34 -41.25
N ARG A 19 -8.87 -20.18 -41.32
CA ARG A 19 -10.24 -19.80 -41.07
C ARG A 19 -10.38 -19.51 -39.58
N GLY A 20 -10.92 -18.37 -39.29
CA GLY A 20 -11.86 -18.16 -38.20
C GLY A 20 -11.26 -18.09 -36.79
N ASN A 21 -11.33 -16.95 -36.24
CA ASN A 21 -11.87 -16.66 -34.91
C ASN A 21 -11.88 -17.85 -33.92
N ASP A 22 -10.72 -18.28 -33.54
CA ASP A 22 -10.46 -18.81 -32.23
C ASP A 22 -9.32 -17.97 -31.69
N GLU A 23 -9.68 -16.83 -31.07
CA GLU A 23 -8.86 -16.25 -30.07
C GLU A 23 -8.77 -17.26 -28.91
N GLU A 24 -8.05 -18.34 -29.17
CA GLU A 24 -7.47 -19.10 -28.09
C GLU A 24 -6.56 -18.14 -27.35
N THR A 25 -7.17 -17.49 -26.39
CA THR A 25 -6.48 -16.69 -25.41
C THR A 25 -5.50 -17.64 -24.77
N SER A 26 -4.25 -17.59 -25.21
CA SER A 26 -3.19 -18.41 -24.63
C SER A 26 -3.36 -18.37 -23.12
N PRO A 27 -3.37 -19.53 -22.44
CA PRO A 27 -3.51 -19.57 -20.98
C PRO A 27 -2.52 -18.64 -20.25
N TYR A 28 -1.39 -18.40 -20.90
CA TYR A 28 -0.36 -17.46 -20.44
C TYR A 28 -0.81 -16.00 -20.53
N LEU A 29 -1.49 -15.59 -21.60
CA LEU A 29 -2.02 -14.24 -21.76
C LEU A 29 -3.24 -13.99 -20.85
N ALA A 30 -4.04 -15.03 -20.60
CA ALA A 30 -5.13 -14.98 -19.65
C ALA A 30 -4.59 -14.80 -18.21
N LEU A 31 -3.57 -15.55 -17.84
CA LEU A 31 -2.89 -15.43 -16.56
C LEU A 31 -2.23 -14.07 -16.39
N GLN A 32 -1.60 -13.53 -17.42
CA GLN A 32 -0.97 -12.22 -17.39
C GLN A 32 -2.00 -11.09 -17.25
N ARG A 33 -3.17 -11.20 -17.90
CA ARG A 33 -4.28 -10.24 -17.72
C ARG A 33 -4.86 -10.32 -16.31
N GLU A 34 -5.00 -11.53 -15.77
CA GLU A 34 -5.51 -11.74 -14.43
C GLU A 34 -4.52 -11.21 -13.38
N MET A 35 -3.23 -11.43 -13.56
CA MET A 35 -2.18 -10.83 -12.74
C MET A 35 -2.20 -9.30 -12.81
N ASN A 36 -2.33 -8.72 -13.99
CA ASN A 36 -2.41 -7.26 -14.12
C ASN A 36 -3.68 -6.70 -13.47
N ARG A 37 -4.83 -7.38 -13.58
CA ARG A 37 -6.06 -7.00 -12.88
C ARG A 37 -5.90 -7.08 -11.37
N MET A 38 -5.25 -8.13 -10.89
CA MET A 38 -4.99 -8.31 -9.46
C MET A 38 -4.03 -7.22 -8.95
N PHE A 39 -3.04 -6.87 -9.75
CA PHE A 39 -2.10 -5.79 -9.47
C PHE A 39 -2.80 -4.42 -9.47
N ASP A 40 -3.64 -4.13 -10.46
CA ASP A 40 -4.44 -2.89 -10.52
C ASP A 40 -5.45 -2.81 -9.39
N SER A 41 -6.10 -3.91 -9.02
CA SER A 41 -7.02 -3.99 -7.88
C SER A 41 -6.29 -3.76 -6.56
N PHE A 42 -5.08 -4.25 -6.47
CA PHE A 42 -4.23 -4.11 -5.29
C PHE A 42 -3.74 -2.66 -5.12
N PHE A 43 -3.35 -1.99 -6.21
CA PHE A 43 -2.88 -0.60 -6.17
C PHE A 43 -4.01 0.44 -6.20
N ARG A 44 -5.15 0.16 -6.82
CA ARG A 44 -6.31 1.04 -6.87
C ARG A 44 -7.34 0.79 -5.77
N GLY A 45 -7.38 -0.41 -5.22
CA GLY A 45 -8.33 -0.83 -4.18
C GLY A 45 -7.87 -0.61 -2.76
N SER A 46 -6.75 0.04 -2.52
CA SER A 46 -6.16 0.27 -1.20
C SER A 46 -6.94 1.26 -0.31
N SER A 47 -8.20 1.55 -0.65
CA SER A 47 -9.11 2.30 0.24
C SER A 47 -9.92 1.42 1.18
N ALA A 48 -9.80 0.08 1.09
CA ALA A 48 -10.47 -0.85 2.00
C ALA A 48 -9.58 -2.08 2.19
N ALA A 49 -8.68 -2.01 3.14
CA ALA A 49 -7.85 -3.14 3.54
C ALA A 49 -8.71 -4.26 4.13
N SER A 50 -8.96 -5.30 3.34
CA SER A 50 -9.29 -6.61 3.91
C SER A 50 -7.99 -7.27 4.36
N PRO A 51 -7.83 -7.64 5.64
CA PRO A 51 -6.58 -8.20 6.17
C PRO A 51 -6.31 -9.66 5.76
N ALA A 52 -7.05 -10.22 4.79
CA ALA A 52 -7.05 -11.65 4.52
C ALA A 52 -6.09 -12.13 3.42
N LEU A 53 -5.34 -11.25 2.74
CA LEU A 53 -4.46 -11.64 1.63
C LEU A 53 -3.11 -10.91 1.66
N ALA A 54 -2.36 -11.09 2.74
CA ALA A 54 -0.95 -10.74 2.78
C ALA A 54 -0.07 -11.99 3.00
N PRO A 55 0.13 -12.86 1.99
CA PRO A 55 1.16 -13.90 2.09
C PRO A 55 2.57 -13.37 1.79
N PHE A 56 2.71 -12.14 1.32
CA PHE A 56 3.98 -11.47 1.16
C PHE A 56 3.91 -10.09 1.83
N GLY A 57 4.22 -10.06 3.12
CA GLY A 57 4.14 -8.92 4.01
C GLY A 57 5.12 -7.78 3.71
N TRP A 58 5.07 -7.22 2.51
CA TRP A 58 5.86 -6.05 2.11
C TRP A 58 5.05 -5.06 1.25
N THR A 59 3.73 -5.08 1.32
CA THR A 59 3.01 -3.84 1.07
C THR A 59 3.23 -2.97 2.29
N ALA A 60 4.41 -2.40 2.33
CA ALA A 60 4.72 -1.37 3.28
C ALA A 60 3.69 -0.26 3.10
N THR A 61 2.65 -0.29 3.93
CA THR A 61 1.79 0.86 4.15
C THR A 61 2.69 1.92 4.76
N TRP A 62 3.30 2.70 3.88
CA TRP A 62 4.11 3.82 4.30
C TRP A 62 3.19 4.98 4.70
N PRO A 63 3.46 5.71 5.76
CA PRO A 63 4.57 5.56 6.70
C PRO A 63 4.39 4.39 7.68
N HIS A 64 5.50 3.88 8.19
CA HIS A 64 5.48 2.95 9.32
C HIS A 64 5.00 3.69 10.55
N VAL A 65 4.04 3.08 11.26
CA VAL A 65 3.45 3.67 12.45
C VAL A 65 3.46 2.67 13.60
N GLU A 66 3.65 3.19 14.80
CA GLU A 66 3.45 2.50 16.07
C GLU A 66 2.32 3.18 16.81
N VAL A 67 1.40 2.41 17.36
CA VAL A 67 0.32 2.90 18.20
C VAL A 67 0.45 2.28 19.58
N SER A 68 0.57 3.10 20.57
CA SER A 68 0.56 2.70 21.99
C SER A 68 -0.60 3.35 22.72
N GLU A 69 -1.17 2.63 23.65
CA GLU A 69 -2.36 3.05 24.38
C GLU A 69 -2.17 2.83 25.86
N THR A 70 -2.54 3.83 26.65
CA THR A 70 -2.61 3.78 28.11
C THR A 70 -4.05 4.01 28.59
N GLU A 71 -4.28 4.02 29.89
CA GLU A 71 -5.58 4.37 30.45
C GLU A 71 -5.94 5.84 30.16
N GLN A 72 -4.98 6.70 29.92
CA GLN A 72 -5.14 8.16 29.84
C GLN A 72 -5.05 8.70 28.42
N GLU A 73 -4.28 8.05 27.53
CA GLU A 73 -3.99 8.56 26.20
C GLU A 73 -3.69 7.47 25.19
N VAL A 74 -3.85 7.82 23.91
CA VAL A 74 -3.35 7.06 22.76
C VAL A 74 -2.21 7.87 22.14
N LYS A 75 -1.08 7.22 21.92
CA LYS A 75 0.09 7.80 21.29
C LYS A 75 0.38 7.08 19.97
N VAL A 76 0.52 7.87 18.92
CA VAL A 76 0.88 7.41 17.57
C VAL A 76 2.23 7.98 17.20
N VAL A 77 3.14 7.11 16.77
CA VAL A 77 4.48 7.49 16.30
C VAL A 77 4.60 7.06 14.85
N ALA A 78 5.00 7.96 13.96
CA ALA A 78 5.19 7.69 12.54
C ALA A 78 6.58 8.09 12.08
N GLU A 79 7.26 7.21 11.35
CA GLU A 79 8.56 7.48 10.77
C GLU A 79 8.40 8.07 9.37
N LEU A 80 8.85 9.31 9.20
CA LEU A 80 8.67 10.12 8.00
C LEU A 80 10.02 10.75 7.57
N PRO A 81 11.03 9.93 7.28
CA PRO A 81 12.36 10.44 6.96
C PRO A 81 12.36 11.26 5.67
N GLY A 82 13.04 12.39 5.71
CA GLY A 82 13.20 13.28 4.56
C GLY A 82 11.99 14.16 4.26
N LEU A 83 11.06 14.30 5.21
CA LEU A 83 9.97 15.27 5.19
C LEU A 83 10.25 16.42 6.16
N GLU A 84 9.59 17.53 5.91
CA GLU A 84 9.53 18.67 6.82
C GLU A 84 8.10 18.82 7.37
N GLU A 85 7.94 19.58 8.45
CA GLU A 85 6.63 19.81 9.07
C GLU A 85 5.60 20.38 8.07
N LYS A 86 6.04 21.25 7.17
CA LYS A 86 5.20 21.87 6.14
C LYS A 86 4.64 20.89 5.10
N ASP A 87 5.24 19.70 4.99
CA ASP A 87 4.86 18.66 4.04
C ASP A 87 3.84 17.68 4.63
N LEU A 88 3.45 17.90 5.89
CA LEU A 88 2.60 17.01 6.68
C LEU A 88 1.28 17.68 7.08
N GLU A 89 0.23 16.90 7.07
CA GLU A 89 -1.07 17.25 7.62
C GLU A 89 -1.56 16.14 8.55
N VAL A 90 -2.06 16.52 9.71
CA VAL A 90 -2.62 15.61 10.72
C VAL A 90 -4.02 16.07 11.03
N THR A 91 -5.01 15.21 10.86
CA THR A 91 -6.41 15.48 11.20
C THR A 91 -6.97 14.39 12.11
N LEU A 92 -7.83 14.78 13.04
CA LEU A 92 -8.60 13.86 13.89
C LEU A 92 -10.08 14.17 13.73
N HIS A 93 -10.85 13.19 13.26
CA HIS A 93 -12.29 13.29 13.07
C HIS A 93 -12.97 11.97 13.45
N ASP A 94 -13.98 12.05 14.30
CA ASP A 94 -14.75 10.89 14.78
C ASP A 94 -13.90 9.70 15.27
N GLY A 95 -12.82 9.99 15.99
CA GLY A 95 -11.90 8.98 16.50
C GLY A 95 -11.00 8.34 15.43
N VAL A 96 -10.96 8.91 14.22
CA VAL A 96 -10.05 8.53 13.15
C VAL A 96 -8.96 9.57 13.01
N LEU A 97 -7.73 9.18 13.28
CA LEU A 97 -6.54 9.99 13.03
C LEU A 97 -6.07 9.75 11.60
N THR A 98 -5.98 10.81 10.81
CA THR A 98 -5.45 10.74 9.44
C THR A 98 -4.14 11.52 9.36
N LEU A 99 -3.11 10.82 8.89
CA LEU A 99 -1.81 11.38 8.56
C LEU A 99 -1.70 11.45 7.05
N SER A 100 -1.40 12.60 6.49
CA SER A 100 -1.20 12.78 5.04
C SER A 100 -0.02 13.69 4.77
N GLY A 101 0.53 13.58 3.58
CA GLY A 101 1.65 14.41 3.15
C GLY A 101 2.18 14.02 1.79
N GLU A 102 3.21 14.78 1.35
CA GLU A 102 3.86 14.57 0.07
C GLU A 102 5.38 14.64 0.24
N LYS A 103 6.06 13.60 -0.23
CA LYS A 103 7.51 13.61 -0.38
C LYS A 103 7.89 13.84 -1.83
N LYS A 104 8.41 15.02 -2.12
CA LYS A 104 8.82 15.39 -3.48
C LYS A 104 10.07 14.65 -3.92
N ALA A 105 10.09 14.23 -5.18
CA ALA A 105 11.30 13.72 -5.80
C ALA A 105 12.28 14.87 -6.01
N GLU A 106 13.49 14.71 -5.52
CA GLU A 106 14.60 15.56 -5.94
C GLU A 106 15.12 15.02 -7.27
N SER A 107 15.24 15.89 -8.27
CA SER A 107 15.85 15.56 -9.55
C SER A 107 17.32 15.24 -9.29
N SER A 108 17.67 13.98 -9.20
CA SER A 108 19.03 13.51 -9.09
C SER A 108 19.40 12.76 -10.36
N GLY A 109 20.59 12.98 -10.91
CA GLY A 109 21.16 12.12 -11.94
C GLY A 109 21.55 10.74 -11.40
N ALA A 110 20.79 10.20 -10.46
CA ALA A 110 21.08 8.92 -9.84
C ALA A 110 20.93 7.80 -10.86
N VAL A 111 21.93 6.97 -10.99
CA VAL A 111 21.92 5.77 -11.82
C VAL A 111 21.02 4.69 -11.21
N TYR A 112 20.82 4.72 -9.88
CA TYR A 112 20.00 3.80 -9.12
C TYR A 112 19.43 4.50 -7.87
N SER A 113 18.16 4.26 -7.54
CA SER A 113 17.51 4.83 -6.37
C SER A 113 16.46 3.90 -5.80
N GLU A 114 16.48 3.67 -4.50
CA GLU A 114 15.44 2.98 -3.72
C GLU A 114 14.68 3.94 -2.80
N ARG A 115 14.76 5.24 -3.04
CA ARG A 115 14.08 6.25 -2.23
C ARG A 115 12.62 6.31 -2.60
N TRP A 116 11.75 6.27 -1.59
CA TRP A 116 10.33 6.48 -1.78
C TRP A 116 10.02 7.98 -1.99
N HIS A 117 9.12 8.26 -2.93
CA HIS A 117 8.58 9.59 -3.22
C HIS A 117 7.10 9.47 -3.53
N GLY A 118 6.34 10.53 -3.32
CA GLY A 118 4.94 10.61 -3.67
C GLY A 118 4.07 11.08 -2.50
N GLN A 119 2.77 10.99 -2.71
CA GLN A 119 1.77 11.32 -1.71
C GLN A 119 1.45 10.08 -0.88
N PHE A 120 1.17 10.31 0.39
CA PHE A 120 0.68 9.28 1.30
C PHE A 120 -0.50 9.77 2.10
N GLN A 121 -1.33 8.84 2.47
CA GLN A 121 -2.40 9.04 3.44
C GLN A 121 -2.55 7.78 4.28
N ARG A 122 -2.54 7.93 5.59
CA ARG A 122 -2.73 6.85 6.52
C ARG A 122 -3.78 7.21 7.54
N SER A 123 -4.84 6.39 7.64
CA SER A 123 -5.91 6.56 8.62
C SER A 123 -5.83 5.47 9.68
N LEU A 124 -5.93 5.87 10.92
CA LEU A 124 -5.83 5.03 12.11
C LEU A 124 -7.08 5.21 12.96
N GLN A 125 -7.78 4.11 13.23
CA GLN A 125 -8.94 4.13 14.11
C GLN A 125 -8.48 4.13 15.56
N LEU A 126 -8.64 5.26 16.26
CA LEU A 126 -8.30 5.39 17.68
C LEU A 126 -9.49 5.07 18.59
N GLY A 127 -10.71 5.03 18.01
CA GLY A 127 -11.94 4.76 18.75
C GLY A 127 -12.66 6.03 19.23
N PRO A 128 -13.86 5.86 19.79
CA PRO A 128 -14.73 6.97 20.21
C PRO A 128 -14.30 7.60 21.54
N ASP A 129 -13.41 6.92 22.27
CA ASP A 129 -13.04 7.31 23.64
C ASP A 129 -12.00 8.43 23.69
N VAL A 130 -11.44 8.83 22.55
CA VAL A 130 -10.47 9.91 22.45
C VAL A 130 -11.15 11.29 22.48
N ASP A 131 -10.46 12.24 23.07
CA ASP A 131 -10.89 13.64 23.20
C ASP A 131 -10.29 14.47 22.05
N PRO A 132 -11.09 14.90 21.06
CA PRO A 132 -10.58 15.63 19.91
C PRO A 132 -10.04 17.03 20.27
N ASP A 133 -10.40 17.57 21.42
CA ASP A 133 -9.93 18.87 21.88
C ASP A 133 -8.59 18.79 22.62
N LYS A 134 -8.12 17.57 22.90
CA LYS A 134 -6.86 17.31 23.62
C LYS A 134 -5.90 16.48 22.77
N VAL A 135 -5.47 17.05 21.67
CA VAL A 135 -4.50 16.48 20.73
C VAL A 135 -3.24 17.31 20.72
N ALA A 136 -2.11 16.66 20.81
CA ALA A 136 -0.79 17.28 20.63
C ALA A 136 -0.02 16.53 19.55
N ALA A 137 0.62 17.25 18.65
CA ALA A 137 1.50 16.68 17.64
C ALA A 137 2.87 17.37 17.69
N SER A 138 3.93 16.59 17.46
CA SER A 138 5.29 17.10 17.32
C SER A 138 6.02 16.35 16.25
N PHE A 139 6.83 17.06 15.45
CA PHE A 139 7.66 16.48 14.42
C PHE A 139 9.12 16.84 14.65
N ARG A 140 9.97 15.83 14.86
CA ARG A 140 11.41 16.01 15.10
C ARG A 140 12.21 14.87 14.52
N ASN A 141 13.32 15.19 13.87
CA ASN A 141 14.25 14.21 13.32
C ASN A 141 13.58 13.17 12.38
N GLY A 142 12.57 13.59 11.60
CA GLY A 142 11.83 12.69 10.72
C GLY A 142 10.81 11.78 11.43
N VAL A 143 10.51 12.04 12.71
CA VAL A 143 9.53 11.29 13.49
C VAL A 143 8.39 12.21 13.91
N LEU A 144 7.17 11.84 13.50
CA LEU A 144 5.94 12.47 13.93
C LEU A 144 5.41 11.72 15.15
N THR A 145 5.14 12.43 16.22
CA THR A 145 4.48 11.90 17.41
C THR A 145 3.17 12.64 17.61
N VAL A 146 2.06 11.91 17.65
CA VAL A 146 0.72 12.45 17.97
C VAL A 146 0.23 11.79 19.24
N THR A 147 -0.18 12.60 20.21
CA THR A 147 -0.74 12.14 21.47
C THR A 147 -2.16 12.67 21.58
N VAL A 148 -3.12 11.77 21.83
CA VAL A 148 -4.54 12.10 21.98
C VAL A 148 -5.00 11.62 23.35
N ALA A 149 -5.48 12.53 24.19
CA ALA A 149 -6.00 12.16 25.50
C ALA A 149 -7.31 11.36 25.36
N LYS A 150 -7.56 10.45 26.27
CA LYS A 150 -8.87 9.81 26.41
C LYS A 150 -9.81 10.67 27.24
N ARG A 151 -11.09 10.57 26.90
CA ARG A 151 -12.14 11.25 27.68
C ARG A 151 -12.17 10.72 29.11
N PRO A 152 -12.45 11.55 30.11
CA PRO A 152 -12.46 11.12 31.51
C PRO A 152 -13.43 9.98 31.81
N GLU A 153 -14.53 9.90 31.07
CA GLU A 153 -15.53 8.83 31.19
C GLU A 153 -14.96 7.48 30.76
N ALA A 154 -14.16 7.45 29.68
CA ALA A 154 -13.52 6.26 29.19
C ALA A 154 -12.44 5.73 30.13
N GLN A 155 -11.71 6.62 30.79
CA GLN A 155 -10.68 6.25 31.78
C GLN A 155 -11.25 5.51 33.00
N ARG A 156 -12.52 5.75 33.33
CA ARG A 156 -13.21 5.14 34.49
C ARG A 156 -13.83 3.77 34.22
N GLN A 157 -13.87 3.34 32.96
CA GLN A 157 -14.55 2.09 32.56
C GLN A 157 -13.67 0.84 32.56
N VAL A 158 -12.41 0.96 32.94
CA VAL A 158 -11.51 -0.20 32.99
C VAL A 158 -11.94 -1.14 34.14
N LYS A 159 -12.56 -2.25 33.76
CA LYS A 159 -12.95 -3.33 34.66
C LYS A 159 -11.92 -4.44 34.63
N ARG A 160 -11.29 -4.72 35.75
CA ARG A 160 -10.46 -5.93 35.89
C ARG A 160 -11.36 -7.17 35.94
N VAL A 161 -11.13 -8.11 35.04
CA VAL A 161 -11.81 -9.41 35.02
C VAL A 161 -10.92 -10.42 35.74
N PRO A 162 -11.37 -11.01 36.86
CA PRO A 162 -10.60 -12.08 37.51
C PRO A 162 -10.60 -13.32 36.61
N ILE A 163 -9.43 -13.92 36.49
CA ILE A 163 -9.26 -15.21 35.81
C ILE A 163 -9.30 -16.29 36.88
N SER A 164 -10.29 -17.18 36.77
CA SER A 164 -10.38 -18.38 37.62
C SER A 164 -9.90 -19.60 36.81
N GLY A 165 -8.99 -20.37 37.37
CA GLY A 165 -8.52 -21.65 36.81
C GLY A 165 -9.31 -22.84 37.38
#